data_c3e9569ce0112abfb886b8d48178bbd3
#
_entry.id   c3e9569ce0112abfb886b8d48178bbd3
#
_cell.length_a   1.000
_cell.length_b   1.000
_cell.length_c   1.000
_cell.angle_alpha   90.00
_cell.angle_beta   90.00
_cell.angle_gamma   90.00
#
_symmetry.space_group_name_H-M   'P 1'
#
loop_
_entity.id
_entity.type
_entity.pdbx_description
1 polymer ?
#
loop_
_entity_poly.entity_id
_entity_poly.type
_entity_poly.pdbx_seq_one_letter_code
_entity_poly.pdbx_strand_id
1 'polypeptide(L)'
;MPRTLIGLIADTHGLLRPEAVTLLQGCAHIVHAGDIGSRTGDARGVLDGLARIAPLTVVRGNNDRGSWAAPIPYTADIEFGGVRIHVLHILGELAIDPAVAAVNVVVSGHSHQPRVETRDGVLFVNPGSAGPRRFKLPVSVARLWVGDGCAEAELVTLLR
;
A
#
# COMPACT_ATOMS: atom_id res chain seq x y z
N MET A 1 5.55 22.71 9.49
CA MET A 1 4.73 21.70 10.15
C MET A 1 5.33 20.33 9.92
N PRO A 2 5.37 19.49 10.97
CA PRO A 2 5.88 18.13 10.78
C PRO A 2 4.99 17.33 9.85
N ARG A 3 5.63 16.52 9.00
CA ARG A 3 4.92 15.62 8.11
C ARG A 3 4.69 14.28 8.80
N THR A 4 3.62 13.60 8.41
CA THR A 4 3.32 12.25 8.85
C THR A 4 3.89 11.25 7.85
N LEU A 5 4.60 10.25 8.34
CA LEU A 5 5.17 9.19 7.51
C LEU A 5 4.22 8.00 7.47
N ILE A 6 3.80 7.62 6.26
CA ILE A 6 2.94 6.47 6.03
C ILE A 6 3.72 5.44 5.20
N GLY A 7 3.73 4.20 5.66
CA GLY A 7 4.31 3.08 4.91
C GLY A 7 3.31 2.51 3.93
N LEU A 8 3.74 2.26 2.69
CA LEU A 8 2.91 1.65 1.65
C LEU A 8 3.52 0.32 1.24
N ILE A 9 2.71 -0.74 1.30
CA ILE A 9 3.13 -2.10 0.97
C ILE A 9 2.01 -2.80 0.21
N ALA A 10 2.35 -3.73 -0.69
CA ALA A 10 1.39 -4.50 -1.45
C ALA A 10 1.97 -5.84 -1.88
N ASP A 11 1.08 -6.75 -2.28
CA ASP A 11 1.45 -8.01 -2.95
C ASP A 11 2.46 -8.83 -2.14
N THR A 12 2.20 -8.98 -0.85
CA THR A 12 3.04 -9.77 0.05
C THR A 12 2.85 -11.29 -0.17
N HIS A 13 1.68 -11.71 -0.64
CA HIS A 13 1.37 -13.11 -0.92
C HIS A 13 1.80 -14.06 0.20
N GLY A 14 1.58 -13.65 1.46
CA GLY A 14 1.89 -14.46 2.64
C GLY A 14 3.34 -14.37 3.13
N LEU A 15 4.15 -13.51 2.50
CA LEU A 15 5.55 -13.33 2.88
C LEU A 15 5.80 -11.89 3.33
N LEU A 16 6.02 -11.71 4.63
CA LEU A 16 6.46 -10.42 5.17
C LEU A 16 7.97 -10.47 5.40
N ARG A 17 8.71 -9.87 4.49
CA ARG A 17 10.18 -9.90 4.55
C ARG A 17 10.73 -9.07 5.69
N PRO A 18 11.81 -9.53 6.36
CA PRO A 18 12.46 -8.74 7.40
C PRO A 18 12.91 -7.36 6.92
N GLU A 19 13.35 -7.24 5.67
CA GLU A 19 13.76 -5.97 5.07
C GLU A 19 12.60 -4.97 5.02
N ALA A 20 11.38 -5.46 4.72
CA ALA A 20 10.18 -4.62 4.72
C ALA A 20 9.85 -4.16 6.15
N VAL A 21 9.91 -5.08 7.11
CA VAL A 21 9.66 -4.77 8.53
C VAL A 21 10.62 -3.69 9.02
N THR A 22 11.90 -3.83 8.70
CA THR A 22 12.92 -2.85 9.10
C THR A 22 12.64 -1.47 8.51
N LEU A 23 12.29 -1.42 7.22
CA LEU A 23 12.04 -0.16 6.55
C LEU A 23 10.79 0.55 7.04
N LEU A 24 9.77 -0.21 7.43
CA LEU A 24 8.49 0.35 7.89
C LEU A 24 8.52 0.80 9.36
N GLN A 25 9.60 0.54 10.08
CA GLN A 25 9.71 1.05 11.46
C GLN A 25 9.64 2.56 11.47
N GLY A 26 8.95 3.11 12.46
CA GLY A 26 8.80 4.56 12.61
C GLY A 26 7.66 5.17 11.81
N CYS A 27 6.96 4.40 10.96
CA CYS A 27 5.77 4.88 10.29
C CYS A 27 4.65 5.13 11.29
N ALA A 28 3.91 6.22 11.10
CA ALA A 28 2.73 6.52 11.92
C ALA A 28 1.52 5.66 11.52
N HIS A 29 1.50 5.19 10.28
CA HIS A 29 0.42 4.39 9.73
C HIS A 29 0.98 3.54 8.58
N ILE A 30 0.35 2.39 8.32
CA ILE A 30 0.73 1.52 7.20
C ILE A 30 -0.51 1.23 6.36
N VAL A 31 -0.34 1.27 5.04
CA VAL A 31 -1.37 0.90 4.07
C VAL A 31 -0.91 -0.34 3.31
N HIS A 32 -1.73 -1.38 3.31
CA HIS A 32 -1.52 -2.57 2.48
C HIS A 32 -2.54 -2.56 1.34
N ALA A 33 -2.06 -2.51 0.12
CA ALA A 33 -2.90 -2.36 -1.07
C ALA A 33 -3.38 -3.69 -1.68
N GLY A 34 -3.42 -4.78 -0.90
CA GLY A 34 -4.04 -6.03 -1.32
C GLY A 34 -3.06 -7.11 -1.75
N ASP A 35 -3.60 -8.31 -1.97
CA ASP A 35 -2.88 -9.56 -2.17
C ASP A 35 -1.94 -9.86 -1.00
N ILE A 36 -2.57 -9.94 0.17
CA ILE A 36 -1.90 -10.13 1.45
C ILE A 36 -1.42 -11.57 1.59
N GLY A 37 -2.30 -12.52 1.29
CA GLY A 37 -2.04 -13.95 1.42
C GLY A 37 -1.85 -14.65 0.07
N SER A 38 -1.62 -15.94 0.14
CA SER A 38 -1.58 -16.82 -1.02
C SER A 38 -2.19 -18.15 -0.61
N ARG A 39 -2.25 -19.12 -1.56
CA ARG A 39 -2.75 -20.47 -1.25
C ARG A 39 -1.98 -21.14 -0.12
N THR A 40 -0.66 -20.89 -0.07
CA THR A 40 0.25 -21.52 0.89
C THR A 40 0.86 -20.52 1.87
N GLY A 41 0.60 -19.22 1.65
CA GLY A 41 1.18 -18.15 2.45
C GLY A 41 0.25 -17.72 3.57
N ASP A 42 0.82 -17.17 4.62
CA ASP A 42 0.15 -16.79 5.85
C ASP A 42 -0.27 -15.32 5.82
N ALA A 43 -1.51 -15.06 5.38
CA ALA A 43 -2.07 -13.71 5.38
C ALA A 43 -2.15 -13.12 6.79
N ARG A 44 -2.54 -13.93 7.77
CA ARG A 44 -2.68 -13.46 9.15
C ARG A 44 -1.34 -13.05 9.73
N GLY A 45 -0.29 -13.82 9.46
CA GLY A 45 1.06 -13.48 9.90
C GLY A 45 1.54 -12.16 9.32
N VAL A 46 1.23 -11.88 8.06
CA VAL A 46 1.53 -10.59 7.44
C VAL A 46 0.79 -9.45 8.13
N LEU A 47 -0.52 -9.59 8.32
CA LEU A 47 -1.34 -8.56 8.95
C LEU A 47 -0.91 -8.31 10.40
N ASP A 48 -0.69 -9.36 11.16
CA ASP A 48 -0.25 -9.25 12.56
C ASP A 48 1.13 -8.61 12.65
N GLY A 49 2.04 -8.99 11.76
CA GLY A 49 3.38 -8.42 11.73
C GLY A 49 3.38 -6.92 11.41
N LEU A 50 2.55 -6.50 10.48
CA LEU A 50 2.41 -5.08 10.15
C LEU A 50 1.72 -4.30 11.27
N ALA A 51 0.68 -4.89 11.86
CA ALA A 51 -0.06 -4.24 12.96
C ALA A 51 0.80 -4.01 14.20
N ARG A 52 1.86 -4.78 14.40
CA ARG A 52 2.82 -4.54 15.49
C ARG A 52 3.67 -3.31 15.27
N ILE A 53 3.80 -2.86 14.02
CA ILE A 53 4.61 -1.68 13.68
C ILE A 53 3.81 -0.40 13.83
N ALA A 54 2.58 -0.37 13.28
CA ALA A 54 1.74 0.82 13.26
C ALA A 54 0.27 0.44 12.99
N PRO A 55 -0.68 1.36 13.22
CA PRO A 55 -2.05 1.16 12.77
C PRO A 55 -2.09 0.88 11.26
N LEU A 56 -2.98 -0.01 10.84
CA LEU A 56 -2.98 -0.60 9.51
C LEU A 56 -4.31 -0.38 8.81
N THR A 57 -4.26 0.10 7.56
CA THR A 57 -5.38 0.12 6.63
C THR A 57 -5.09 -0.91 5.56
N VAL A 58 -6.07 -1.77 5.27
CA VAL A 58 -5.91 -2.90 4.34
C VAL A 58 -7.06 -2.91 3.35
N VAL A 59 -6.78 -3.18 2.08
CA VAL A 59 -7.81 -3.51 1.09
C VAL A 59 -7.60 -4.93 0.58
N ARG A 60 -8.68 -5.52 0.05
CA ARG A 60 -8.65 -6.87 -0.48
C ARG A 60 -8.10 -6.89 -1.91
N GLY A 61 -7.13 -7.78 -2.15
CA GLY A 61 -6.65 -8.06 -3.50
C GLY A 61 -7.44 -9.18 -4.17
N ASN A 62 -7.17 -9.41 -5.45
CA ASN A 62 -7.87 -10.44 -6.23
C ASN A 62 -7.52 -11.86 -5.79
N ASN A 63 -6.40 -12.06 -5.10
CA ASN A 63 -6.01 -13.37 -4.56
C ASN A 63 -6.41 -13.54 -3.08
N ASP A 64 -6.98 -12.53 -2.45
CA ASP A 64 -7.40 -12.60 -1.06
C ASP A 64 -8.79 -13.24 -0.96
N ARG A 65 -8.80 -14.55 -0.73
CA ARG A 65 -10.02 -15.38 -0.70
C ARG A 65 -10.06 -16.16 0.60
N GLY A 66 -11.29 -16.50 1.00
CA GLY A 66 -11.52 -17.24 2.22
C GLY A 66 -12.17 -16.38 3.30
N SER A 67 -12.54 -17.02 4.42
CA SER A 67 -13.27 -16.37 5.49
C SER A 67 -12.47 -15.21 6.14
N TRP A 68 -11.15 -15.33 6.20
CA TRP A 68 -10.31 -14.28 6.78
C TRP A 68 -10.35 -12.98 5.96
N ALA A 69 -10.56 -13.08 4.63
CA ALA A 69 -10.61 -11.93 3.74
C ALA A 69 -11.98 -11.26 3.69
N ALA A 70 -13.04 -11.98 4.08
CA ALA A 70 -14.42 -11.48 3.96
C ALA A 70 -14.64 -10.11 4.60
N PRO A 71 -14.10 -9.79 5.80
CA PRO A 71 -14.30 -8.47 6.40
C PRO A 71 -13.43 -7.36 5.80
N ILE A 72 -12.48 -7.69 4.92
CA ILE A 72 -11.57 -6.70 4.33
C ILE A 72 -12.25 -6.04 3.14
N PRO A 73 -12.38 -4.69 3.12
CA PRO A 73 -13.03 -4.01 2.00
C PRO A 73 -12.15 -4.00 0.75
N TYR A 74 -12.78 -3.79 -0.41
CA TYR A 74 -12.06 -3.66 -1.68
C TYR A 74 -11.42 -2.28 -1.87
N THR A 75 -11.97 -1.27 -1.19
CA THR A 75 -11.42 0.09 -1.22
C THR A 75 -11.41 0.67 0.19
N ALA A 76 -10.53 1.65 0.41
CA ALA A 76 -10.49 2.38 1.66
C ALA A 76 -10.12 3.84 1.40
N ASP A 77 -10.66 4.72 2.22
CA ASP A 77 -10.34 6.15 2.19
C ASP A 77 -9.86 6.57 3.56
N ILE A 78 -8.68 7.20 3.60
CA ILE A 78 -8.08 7.70 4.83
C ILE A 78 -7.62 9.14 4.63
N GLU A 79 -7.45 9.86 5.73
CA GLU A 79 -7.00 11.24 5.68
C GLU A 79 -5.96 11.50 6.78
N PHE A 80 -4.83 12.08 6.38
CA PHE A 80 -3.75 12.50 7.26
C PHE A 80 -3.18 13.82 6.79
N GLY A 81 -2.98 14.77 7.70
CA GLY A 81 -2.32 16.04 7.37
C GLY A 81 -2.98 16.81 6.23
N GLY A 82 -4.29 16.75 6.12
CA GLY A 82 -5.05 17.40 5.04
C GLY A 82 -4.95 16.69 3.69
N VAL A 83 -4.39 15.48 3.66
CA VAL A 83 -4.22 14.68 2.43
C VAL A 83 -5.22 13.52 2.47
N ARG A 84 -6.04 13.41 1.44
CA ARG A 84 -6.99 12.31 1.28
C ARG A 84 -6.38 11.24 0.38
N ILE A 85 -6.37 10.01 0.90
CA ILE A 85 -5.75 8.86 0.27
C ILE A 85 -6.83 7.83 -0.03
N HIS A 86 -6.96 7.45 -1.29
CA HIS A 86 -7.85 6.38 -1.73
C HIS A 86 -7.01 5.15 -2.05
N VAL A 87 -7.40 4.00 -1.53
CA VAL A 87 -6.66 2.74 -1.67
C VAL A 87 -7.52 1.72 -2.37
N LEU A 88 -6.98 1.04 -3.38
CA LEU A 88 -7.59 -0.10 -4.04
C LEU A 88 -6.47 -1.01 -4.53
N HIS A 89 -6.80 -2.26 -4.85
CA HIS A 89 -5.77 -3.21 -5.32
C HIS A 89 -5.45 -3.03 -6.81
N ILE A 90 -6.47 -2.98 -7.67
CA ILE A 90 -6.31 -2.93 -9.12
C ILE A 90 -6.70 -1.55 -9.63
N LEU A 91 -5.71 -0.78 -10.08
CA LEU A 91 -5.92 0.61 -10.49
C LEU A 91 -6.96 0.74 -11.62
N GLY A 92 -6.99 -0.22 -12.55
CA GLY A 92 -7.98 -0.22 -13.64
C GLY A 92 -9.44 -0.32 -13.19
N GLU A 93 -9.68 -0.69 -11.94
CA GLU A 93 -11.02 -0.76 -11.34
C GLU A 93 -11.42 0.51 -10.60
N LEU A 94 -10.61 1.57 -10.68
CA LEU A 94 -10.89 2.85 -10.03
C LEU A 94 -12.24 3.40 -10.53
N ALA A 95 -13.20 3.50 -9.61
CA ALA A 95 -14.59 3.89 -9.93
C ALA A 95 -14.87 5.36 -9.69
N ILE A 96 -13.93 6.10 -9.12
CA ILE A 96 -14.07 7.54 -8.83
C ILE A 96 -13.15 8.36 -9.73
N ASP A 97 -13.51 9.61 -9.97
CA ASP A 97 -12.58 10.60 -10.50
C ASP A 97 -11.88 11.25 -9.28
N PRO A 98 -10.61 10.94 -9.01
CA PRO A 98 -9.96 11.40 -7.79
C PRO A 98 -9.85 12.93 -7.70
N ALA A 99 -9.68 13.62 -8.83
CA ALA A 99 -9.64 15.08 -8.84
C ALA A 99 -10.97 15.69 -8.43
N VAL A 100 -12.08 15.14 -8.92
CA VAL A 100 -13.45 15.60 -8.60
C VAL A 100 -13.79 15.25 -7.16
N ALA A 101 -13.37 14.08 -6.69
CA ALA A 101 -13.62 13.60 -5.33
C ALA A 101 -12.71 14.23 -4.27
N ALA A 102 -11.82 15.14 -4.68
CA ALA A 102 -10.82 15.78 -3.81
C ALA A 102 -9.88 14.77 -3.15
N VAL A 103 -9.54 13.70 -3.84
CA VAL A 103 -8.54 12.74 -3.44
C VAL A 103 -7.16 13.22 -3.91
N ASN A 104 -6.20 13.25 -3.01
CA ASN A 104 -4.85 13.73 -3.30
C ASN A 104 -3.91 12.62 -3.74
N VAL A 105 -4.10 11.41 -3.20
CA VAL A 105 -3.24 10.25 -3.44
C VAL A 105 -4.09 9.02 -3.71
N VAL A 106 -3.74 8.25 -4.75
CA VAL A 106 -4.31 6.93 -5.02
C VAL A 106 -3.21 5.90 -4.88
N VAL A 107 -3.43 4.91 -4.01
CA VAL A 107 -2.48 3.81 -3.77
C VAL A 107 -3.06 2.53 -4.34
N SER A 108 -2.27 1.80 -5.12
CA SER A 108 -2.68 0.52 -5.71
C SER A 108 -1.52 -0.47 -5.72
N GLY A 109 -1.84 -1.73 -6.04
CA GLY A 109 -0.87 -2.81 -6.17
C GLY A 109 -1.09 -3.58 -7.46
N HIS A 110 -1.15 -4.90 -7.36
CA HIS A 110 -1.50 -5.84 -8.42
C HIS A 110 -0.45 -6.02 -9.52
N SER A 111 0.07 -4.96 -10.11
CA SER A 111 1.03 -5.07 -11.21
C SER A 111 2.41 -5.51 -10.76
N HIS A 112 2.71 -5.43 -9.46
CA HIS A 112 4.03 -5.66 -8.86
C HIS A 112 5.09 -4.66 -9.36
N GLN A 113 4.67 -3.60 -10.06
CA GLN A 113 5.57 -2.64 -10.69
C GLN A 113 5.61 -1.36 -9.86
N PRO A 114 6.74 -1.06 -9.20
CA PRO A 114 6.84 0.18 -8.42
C PRO A 114 6.71 1.40 -9.33
N ARG A 115 5.87 2.33 -8.92
CA ARG A 115 5.57 3.50 -9.74
C ARG A 115 5.10 4.67 -8.89
N VAL A 116 5.58 5.86 -9.22
CA VAL A 116 5.07 7.14 -8.70
C VAL A 116 4.80 8.04 -9.90
N GLU A 117 3.58 8.52 -10.01
CA GLU A 117 3.15 9.35 -11.13
C GLU A 117 2.15 10.39 -10.65
N THR A 118 2.27 11.62 -11.14
CA THR A 118 1.27 12.67 -10.90
C THR A 118 0.46 12.89 -12.17
N ARG A 119 -0.87 12.83 -12.06
CA ARG A 119 -1.80 13.13 -13.14
C ARG A 119 -2.91 14.02 -12.60
N ASP A 120 -3.16 15.15 -13.27
CA ASP A 120 -4.21 16.10 -12.90
C ASP A 120 -4.15 16.50 -11.41
N GLY A 121 -2.93 16.69 -10.89
CA GLY A 121 -2.72 17.06 -9.51
C GLY A 121 -2.85 15.94 -8.49
N VAL A 122 -3.15 14.71 -8.93
CA VAL A 122 -3.29 13.53 -8.08
C VAL A 122 -2.04 12.68 -8.16
N LEU A 123 -1.51 12.26 -7.00
CA LEU A 123 -0.35 11.40 -6.90
C LEU A 123 -0.81 9.95 -6.91
N PHE A 124 -0.34 9.18 -7.90
CA PHE A 124 -0.61 7.74 -8.02
C PHE A 124 0.64 6.97 -7.58
N VAL A 125 0.51 6.10 -6.60
CA VAL A 125 1.62 5.32 -6.05
C VAL A 125 1.31 3.83 -6.10
N ASN A 126 2.21 3.05 -6.68
CA ASN A 126 2.25 1.60 -6.52
C ASN A 126 3.57 1.28 -5.83
N PRO A 127 3.54 0.72 -4.61
CA PRO A 127 4.78 0.43 -3.89
C PRO A 127 5.59 -0.73 -4.47
N GLY A 128 5.04 -1.42 -5.47
CA GLY A 128 5.61 -2.65 -6.00
C GLY A 128 5.25 -3.84 -5.12
N SER A 129 5.81 -5.00 -5.41
CA SER A 129 5.60 -6.20 -4.62
C SER A 129 6.63 -6.30 -3.51
N ALA A 130 6.18 -6.50 -2.27
CA ALA A 130 7.06 -6.71 -1.13
C ALA A 130 7.25 -8.19 -0.79
N GLY A 131 6.52 -9.07 -1.44
CA GLY A 131 6.55 -10.52 -1.21
C GLY A 131 7.47 -11.26 -2.17
N PRO A 132 7.00 -12.40 -2.69
CA PRO A 132 7.80 -13.18 -3.63
C PRO A 132 8.16 -12.38 -4.88
N ARG A 133 9.40 -12.54 -5.32
CA ARG A 133 9.86 -11.86 -6.53
C ARG A 133 9.14 -12.46 -7.76
N ARG A 134 8.67 -11.58 -8.64
CA ARG A 134 8.03 -11.96 -9.89
C ARG A 134 8.84 -11.42 -11.06
N PHE A 135 9.25 -12.32 -11.98
CA PHE A 135 10.06 -11.95 -13.14
C PHE A 135 11.35 -11.22 -12.71
N LYS A 136 11.63 -10.09 -13.35
CA LYS A 136 12.77 -9.23 -13.04
C LYS A 136 12.38 -7.99 -12.23
N LEU A 137 11.14 -7.93 -11.76
CA LEU A 137 10.67 -6.81 -10.98
C LEU A 137 11.37 -6.77 -9.62
N PRO A 138 11.70 -5.59 -9.12
CA PRO A 138 12.31 -5.47 -7.80
C PRO A 138 11.32 -5.79 -6.69
N VAL A 139 11.83 -6.20 -5.54
CA VAL A 139 11.04 -6.27 -4.31
C VAL A 139 11.14 -4.91 -3.63
N SER A 140 10.00 -4.29 -3.37
CA SER A 140 9.97 -2.90 -2.94
C SER A 140 8.79 -2.56 -2.04
N VAL A 141 8.92 -1.43 -1.36
CA VAL A 141 7.85 -0.76 -0.61
C VAL A 141 7.94 0.73 -0.93
N ALA A 142 7.02 1.53 -0.41
CA ALA A 142 7.08 2.97 -0.55
C ALA A 142 6.91 3.66 0.81
N ARG A 143 7.45 4.87 0.91
CA ARG A 143 7.21 5.80 1.99
C ARG A 143 6.42 6.97 1.43
N LEU A 144 5.42 7.39 2.17
CA LEU A 144 4.59 8.54 1.82
C LEU A 144 4.63 9.55 2.96
N TRP A 145 5.13 10.76 2.68
CA TRP A 145 5.09 11.85 3.63
C TRP A 145 3.92 12.76 3.30
N VAL A 146 3.08 13.02 4.29
CA VAL A 146 1.90 13.86 4.14
C VAL A 146 1.88 14.96 5.21
N GLY A 147 1.46 16.14 4.82
CA GLY A 147 1.33 17.29 5.72
C GLY A 147 0.95 18.54 4.96
N ASP A 148 0.19 19.43 5.60
CA ASP A 148 -0.27 20.70 5.02
C ASP A 148 -0.93 20.54 3.65
N GLY A 149 -1.71 19.46 3.48
CA GLY A 149 -2.40 19.16 2.23
C GLY A 149 -1.50 18.67 1.09
N CYS A 150 -0.22 18.42 1.37
CA CYS A 150 0.77 17.98 0.37
C CYS A 150 1.27 16.58 0.66
N ALA A 151 1.60 15.84 -0.40
CA ALA A 151 2.11 14.48 -0.31
C ALA A 151 3.33 14.30 -1.18
N GLU A 152 4.29 13.51 -0.69
CA GLU A 152 5.51 13.15 -1.42
C GLU A 152 5.78 11.66 -1.19
N ALA A 153 6.06 10.93 -2.27
CA ALA A 153 6.32 9.49 -2.21
C ALA A 153 7.75 9.14 -2.61
N GLU A 154 8.30 8.12 -1.93
CA GLU A 154 9.61 7.55 -2.23
C GLU A 154 9.46 6.04 -2.37
N LEU A 155 9.92 5.51 -3.50
CA LEU A 155 10.00 4.06 -3.71
C LEU A 155 11.32 3.56 -3.11
N VAL A 156 11.25 2.46 -2.37
CA VAL A 156 12.45 1.87 -1.75
C VAL A 156 12.58 0.42 -2.20
N THR A 157 13.64 0.12 -2.91
CA THR A 157 13.97 -1.25 -3.32
C THR A 157 14.57 -1.99 -2.14
N LEU A 158 13.96 -3.11 -1.78
CA LEU A 158 14.42 -3.99 -0.69
C LEU A 158 15.43 -5.00 -1.20
N LEU A 159 15.14 -5.58 -2.36
CA LEU A 159 15.98 -6.56 -3.03
C LEU A 159 15.95 -6.30 -4.52
N ARG A 160 17.11 -6.37 -5.15
CA ARG A 160 17.27 -6.20 -6.59
C ARG A 160 17.26 -7.53 -7.35
#